data_ddc8bf338009c93f2ea70ee61d7f1b2d
#
_entry.id   ddc8bf338009c93f2ea70ee61d7f1b2d
#
_cell.length_a   1.000
_cell.length_b   1.000
_cell.length_c   1.000
_cell.angle_alpha   90.00
_cell.angle_beta   90.00
_cell.angle_gamma   90.00
#
_symmetry.space_group_name_H-M   'P 1'
#
loop_
_entity.id
_entity.type
_entity.pdbx_description
1 polymer ?
#
loop_
_entity_poly.entity_id
_entity_poly.type
_entity_poly.pdbx_seq_one_letter_code
_entity_poly.pdbx_strand_id
1 'polypeptide(L)'
;MKKLAVVGAQWGDEGKGKVVNYFSRDFEWIVRFSGGANAGHTIYVGDKKYVNHLLPSINPVIDSKGFLGAGMVIDVGQLIEELKILERDFPGISSRFYLDPEAFIVLPWHKEEDLLLEEMRKVPIGTTGRGIGPAYTDKASREGLKLFVLFDEVLLRERLEAIYHMKKSKYNRDFAVSIEEMLVYLQGLKAELERLSVNFTSAVDMYRVFRSTSVLFEGAQGVLLDLDFGTYPFVTSGACMAHGVSSVGFSTFELDSVYGVLKAYTTRVGAGPFPTEESTEVGGLLRERGKEF
;
A
#
# COMPACT_ATOMS: atom_id res chain seq x y z
N MET A 1 5.54 22.20 -13.71
CA MET A 1 5.39 20.75 -13.98
C MET A 1 4.15 20.26 -13.23
N LYS A 2 3.33 19.44 -13.89
CA LYS A 2 1.99 19.04 -13.38
C LYS A 2 2.08 18.13 -12.15
N LYS A 3 1.27 18.43 -11.12
CA LYS A 3 1.11 17.65 -9.90
C LYS A 3 -0.36 17.28 -9.74
N LEU A 4 -0.68 16.02 -9.91
CA LEU A 4 -2.05 15.50 -9.83
C LEU A 4 -2.14 14.46 -8.73
N ALA A 5 -3.13 14.56 -7.84
CA ALA A 5 -3.47 13.46 -6.94
C ALA A 5 -4.75 12.76 -7.44
N VAL A 6 -4.75 11.43 -7.42
CA VAL A 6 -5.90 10.58 -7.72
C VAL A 6 -6.29 9.83 -6.46
N VAL A 7 -7.50 10.08 -5.96
CA VAL A 7 -8.02 9.49 -4.72
C VAL A 7 -9.38 8.81 -4.96
N GLY A 8 -9.74 7.85 -4.11
CA GLY A 8 -11.06 7.22 -4.14
C GLY A 8 -12.08 8.06 -3.41
N ALA A 9 -13.24 8.26 -4.01
CA ALA A 9 -14.31 9.09 -3.45
C ALA A 9 -15.42 8.28 -2.74
N GLN A 10 -15.23 6.96 -2.60
CA GLN A 10 -16.20 6.03 -1.97
C GLN A 10 -15.48 5.13 -0.96
N TRP A 11 -15.81 3.83 -0.90
CA TRP A 11 -15.20 2.83 -0.01
C TRP A 11 -14.06 2.02 -0.63
N GLY A 12 -13.31 2.58 -1.57
CA GLY A 12 -12.30 1.84 -2.33
C GLY A 12 -12.92 1.09 -3.50
N ASP A 13 -12.07 0.40 -4.26
CA ASP A 13 -12.46 -0.39 -5.45
C ASP A 13 -13.15 0.43 -6.57
N GLU A 14 -12.93 1.74 -6.63
CA GLU A 14 -13.47 2.63 -7.68
C GLU A 14 -12.73 2.48 -9.03
N GLY A 15 -11.67 1.66 -9.08
CA GLY A 15 -10.86 1.52 -10.29
C GLY A 15 -9.75 2.57 -10.42
N LYS A 16 -9.25 3.12 -9.32
CA LYS A 16 -8.14 4.10 -9.29
C LYS A 16 -6.93 3.65 -10.10
N GLY A 17 -6.50 2.40 -9.94
CA GLY A 17 -5.35 1.86 -10.68
C GLY A 17 -5.52 1.98 -12.21
N LYS A 18 -6.72 1.75 -12.74
CA LYS A 18 -7.03 1.94 -14.17
C LYS A 18 -6.91 3.42 -14.56
N VAL A 19 -7.44 4.33 -13.76
CA VAL A 19 -7.39 5.78 -14.00
C VAL A 19 -5.95 6.27 -13.94
N VAL A 20 -5.19 5.87 -12.92
CA VAL A 20 -3.75 6.19 -12.78
C VAL A 20 -2.95 5.65 -13.96
N ASN A 21 -3.14 4.39 -14.34
CA ASN A 21 -2.45 3.79 -15.49
C ASN A 21 -2.78 4.52 -16.79
N TYR A 22 -4.03 4.97 -16.99
CA TYR A 22 -4.42 5.77 -18.14
C TYR A 22 -3.68 7.11 -18.19
N PHE A 23 -3.58 7.82 -17.06
CA PHE A 23 -2.89 9.12 -16.99
C PHE A 23 -1.36 8.98 -16.89
N SER A 24 -0.81 7.81 -16.55
CA SER A 24 0.63 7.62 -16.35
C SER A 24 1.47 8.03 -17.56
N ARG A 25 0.87 8.05 -18.75
CA ARG A 25 1.51 8.51 -20.00
C ARG A 25 1.93 9.99 -19.99
N ASP A 26 1.29 10.80 -19.15
CA ASP A 26 1.49 12.24 -19.07
C ASP A 26 2.38 12.63 -17.88
N PHE A 27 2.87 11.64 -17.13
CA PHE A 27 3.64 11.85 -15.92
C PHE A 27 4.93 11.03 -15.91
N GLU A 28 6.02 11.67 -15.47
CA GLU A 28 7.32 11.01 -15.30
C GLU A 28 7.33 10.10 -14.08
N TRP A 29 6.61 10.48 -13.03
CA TRP A 29 6.54 9.76 -11.76
C TRP A 29 5.13 9.42 -11.33
N ILE A 30 4.94 8.17 -10.91
CA ILE A 30 3.74 7.72 -10.23
C ILE A 30 4.13 7.39 -8.78
N VAL A 31 3.57 8.12 -7.82
CA VAL A 31 3.99 8.08 -6.42
C VAL A 31 2.85 7.56 -5.55
N ARG A 32 3.05 6.43 -4.90
CA ARG A 32 2.15 5.97 -3.83
C ARG A 32 2.60 6.55 -2.51
N PHE A 33 1.71 7.26 -1.85
CA PHE A 33 2.00 7.99 -0.63
C PHE A 33 1.42 7.31 0.63
N SER A 34 0.52 6.33 0.51
CA SER A 34 -0.09 5.65 1.66
C SER A 34 -0.64 4.27 1.28
N GLY A 35 -1.16 3.55 2.28
CA GLY A 35 -1.71 2.20 2.13
C GLY A 35 -0.66 1.12 2.23
N GLY A 36 -1.03 -0.07 1.84
CA GLY A 36 -0.20 -1.26 1.86
C GLY A 36 -0.78 -2.34 0.95
N ALA A 37 -0.47 -3.61 1.23
CA ALA A 37 -0.91 -4.74 0.41
C ALA A 37 -2.43 -5.01 0.44
N ASN A 38 -3.21 -4.26 1.23
CA ASN A 38 -4.67 -4.29 1.23
C ASN A 38 -5.31 -3.55 0.03
N ALA A 39 -4.56 -2.81 -0.77
CA ALA A 39 -5.02 -2.27 -2.04
C ALA A 39 -5.05 -3.36 -3.12
N GLY A 40 -5.86 -3.18 -4.17
CA GLY A 40 -5.90 -4.05 -5.34
C GLY A 40 -6.09 -3.20 -6.60
N HIS A 41 -4.98 -2.76 -7.21
CA HIS A 41 -5.01 -1.92 -8.40
C HIS A 41 -4.81 -2.78 -9.65
N THR A 42 -5.87 -2.99 -10.40
CA THR A 42 -5.82 -3.73 -11.67
C THR A 42 -5.45 -2.81 -12.83
N ILE A 43 -4.41 -3.18 -13.57
CA ILE A 43 -4.03 -2.54 -14.83
C ILE A 43 -4.06 -3.56 -15.97
N TYR A 44 -4.24 -3.07 -17.20
CA TYR A 44 -4.18 -3.88 -18.40
C TYR A 44 -3.10 -3.33 -19.33
N VAL A 45 -2.29 -4.22 -19.87
CA VAL A 45 -1.28 -3.93 -20.90
C VAL A 45 -1.53 -4.87 -22.08
N GLY A 46 -2.12 -4.35 -23.13
CA GLY A 46 -2.75 -5.20 -24.15
C GLY A 46 -3.83 -6.07 -23.52
N ASP A 47 -3.80 -7.36 -23.77
CA ASP A 47 -4.76 -8.35 -23.23
C ASP A 47 -4.34 -8.91 -21.87
N LYS A 48 -3.16 -8.56 -21.35
CA LYS A 48 -2.66 -9.06 -20.06
C LYS A 48 -3.16 -8.20 -18.91
N LYS A 49 -3.64 -8.88 -17.85
CA LYS A 49 -4.08 -8.28 -16.60
C LYS A 49 -2.97 -8.39 -15.54
N TYR A 50 -2.66 -7.29 -14.87
CA TYR A 50 -1.78 -7.23 -13.71
C TYR A 50 -2.56 -6.67 -12.52
N VAL A 51 -2.36 -7.28 -11.34
CA VAL A 51 -2.97 -6.82 -10.09
C VAL A 51 -1.85 -6.39 -9.16
N ASN A 52 -1.73 -5.09 -8.95
CA ASN A 52 -0.74 -4.49 -8.07
C ASN A 52 -1.38 -4.19 -6.71
N HIS A 53 -0.82 -4.73 -5.65
CA HIS A 53 -1.20 -4.38 -4.28
C HIS A 53 -0.31 -3.25 -3.75
N LEU A 54 0.97 -3.29 -4.05
CA LEU A 54 1.99 -2.35 -3.57
C LEU A 54 2.55 -1.47 -4.67
N LEU A 55 2.83 -2.02 -5.85
CA LEU A 55 3.44 -1.26 -6.92
C LEU A 55 2.55 -0.12 -7.42
N PRO A 56 3.12 1.07 -7.65
CA PRO A 56 2.44 2.13 -8.38
C PRO A 56 1.95 1.67 -9.75
N SER A 57 0.79 2.15 -10.17
CA SER A 57 0.10 1.74 -11.40
C SER A 57 0.74 2.37 -12.65
N ILE A 58 2.06 2.23 -12.80
CA ILE A 58 2.77 2.67 -14.00
C ILE A 58 2.31 1.86 -15.22
N ASN A 59 2.46 2.44 -16.41
CA ASN A 59 2.33 1.67 -17.63
C ASN A 59 3.72 1.13 -18.05
N PRO A 60 3.93 -0.20 -18.07
CA PRO A 60 5.24 -0.78 -18.36
C PRO A 60 5.82 -0.44 -19.74
N VAL A 61 4.97 -0.11 -20.72
CA VAL A 61 5.40 0.18 -22.11
C VAL A 61 5.81 1.63 -22.34
N ILE A 62 5.64 2.50 -21.35
CA ILE A 62 6.09 3.90 -21.40
C ILE A 62 7.11 4.17 -20.30
N ASP A 63 7.97 5.18 -20.48
CA ASP A 63 9.06 5.49 -19.55
C ASP A 63 8.60 6.33 -18.37
N SER A 64 7.64 5.79 -17.58
CA SER A 64 7.29 6.34 -16.27
C SER A 64 7.94 5.52 -15.15
N LYS A 65 8.20 6.17 -14.01
CA LYS A 65 8.84 5.59 -12.83
C LYS A 65 7.86 5.50 -11.68
N GLY A 66 8.01 4.48 -10.86
CA GLY A 66 7.20 4.27 -9.67
C GLY A 66 7.95 4.59 -8.38
N PHE A 67 7.33 5.28 -7.43
CA PHE A 67 7.88 5.55 -6.12
C PHE A 67 6.93 5.09 -5.02
N LEU A 68 7.44 4.28 -4.09
CA LEU A 68 6.72 3.82 -2.90
C LEU A 68 7.21 4.65 -1.71
N GLY A 69 6.38 5.58 -1.24
CA GLY A 69 6.76 6.58 -0.24
C GLY A 69 6.68 6.11 1.20
N ALA A 70 7.29 6.89 2.10
CA ALA A 70 7.37 6.64 3.54
C ALA A 70 6.01 6.53 4.25
N GLY A 71 4.93 7.03 3.64
CA GLY A 71 3.57 6.88 4.17
C GLY A 71 3.00 5.48 4.07
N MET A 72 3.57 4.63 3.22
CA MET A 72 3.15 3.23 3.03
C MET A 72 3.64 2.32 4.17
N VAL A 73 2.97 1.16 4.30
CA VAL A 73 3.47 -0.01 5.02
C VAL A 73 3.65 -1.14 4.00
N ILE A 74 4.87 -1.65 3.87
CA ILE A 74 5.30 -2.49 2.75
C ILE A 74 5.48 -3.94 3.21
N ASP A 75 4.67 -4.84 2.68
CA ASP A 75 4.96 -6.28 2.69
C ASP A 75 6.00 -6.55 1.60
N VAL A 76 7.25 -6.69 2.00
CA VAL A 76 8.38 -6.84 1.07
C VAL A 76 8.29 -8.14 0.26
N GLY A 77 7.77 -9.21 0.85
CA GLY A 77 7.53 -10.47 0.14
C GLY A 77 6.52 -10.30 -0.99
N GLN A 78 5.37 -9.66 -0.69
CA GLN A 78 4.36 -9.36 -1.70
C GLN A 78 4.91 -8.43 -2.80
N LEU A 79 5.69 -7.42 -2.42
CA LEU A 79 6.34 -6.51 -3.38
C LEU A 79 7.24 -7.25 -4.37
N ILE A 80 8.07 -8.16 -3.87
CA ILE A 80 8.97 -8.98 -4.70
C ILE A 80 8.19 -9.85 -5.69
N GLU A 81 7.09 -10.46 -5.25
CA GLU A 81 6.24 -11.26 -6.14
C GLU A 81 5.63 -10.42 -7.27
N GLU A 82 5.15 -9.21 -6.97
CA GLU A 82 4.64 -8.28 -7.99
C GLU A 82 5.74 -7.85 -8.97
N LEU A 83 6.93 -7.54 -8.47
CA LEU A 83 8.09 -7.19 -9.30
C LEU A 83 8.49 -8.35 -10.22
N LYS A 84 8.56 -9.59 -9.71
CA LYS A 84 8.89 -10.79 -10.51
C LYS A 84 7.89 -11.03 -11.64
N ILE A 85 6.60 -10.78 -11.38
CA ILE A 85 5.56 -10.91 -12.41
C ILE A 85 5.81 -9.90 -13.54
N LEU A 86 6.09 -8.63 -13.20
CA LEU A 86 6.37 -7.60 -14.20
C LEU A 86 7.70 -7.84 -14.90
N GLU A 87 8.76 -8.21 -14.18
CA GLU A 87 10.10 -8.46 -14.71
C GLU A 87 10.12 -9.58 -15.76
N ARG A 88 9.30 -10.63 -15.56
CA ARG A 88 9.14 -11.72 -16.53
C ARG A 88 8.61 -11.25 -17.86
N ASP A 89 7.65 -10.30 -17.84
CA ASP A 89 6.98 -9.81 -19.05
C ASP A 89 7.67 -8.55 -19.63
N PHE A 90 8.37 -7.79 -18.78
CA PHE A 90 9.09 -6.55 -19.13
C PHE A 90 10.47 -6.54 -18.47
N PRO A 91 11.47 -7.23 -19.05
CA PRO A 91 12.82 -7.32 -18.47
C PRO A 91 13.44 -5.94 -18.19
N GLY A 92 13.99 -5.75 -16.99
CA GLY A 92 14.58 -4.51 -16.51
C GLY A 92 13.58 -3.52 -15.90
N ILE A 93 12.27 -3.84 -15.85
CA ILE A 93 11.23 -2.95 -15.31
C ILE A 93 11.45 -2.64 -13.83
N SER A 94 12.02 -3.57 -13.06
CA SER A 94 12.24 -3.41 -11.62
C SER A 94 13.14 -2.22 -11.28
N SER A 95 14.09 -1.87 -12.16
CA SER A 95 14.95 -0.69 -12.02
C SER A 95 14.21 0.65 -12.13
N ARG A 96 12.96 0.64 -12.55
CA ARG A 96 12.08 1.83 -12.63
C ARG A 96 11.31 2.08 -11.33
N PHE A 97 11.41 1.17 -10.36
CA PHE A 97 10.78 1.34 -9.06
C PHE A 97 11.76 1.82 -8.01
N TYR A 98 11.29 2.74 -7.18
CA TYR A 98 12.04 3.38 -6.13
C TYR A 98 11.29 3.20 -4.81
N LEU A 99 11.99 2.73 -3.78
CA LEU A 99 11.48 2.53 -2.44
C LEU A 99 12.05 3.59 -1.51
N ASP A 100 11.19 4.22 -0.74
CA ASP A 100 11.63 5.09 0.34
C ASP A 100 12.14 4.23 1.50
N PRO A 101 13.43 4.33 1.87
CA PRO A 101 13.98 3.58 2.99
C PRO A 101 13.33 3.92 4.35
N GLU A 102 12.61 5.04 4.43
CA GLU A 102 11.84 5.44 5.60
C GLU A 102 10.45 4.77 5.71
N ALA A 103 10.01 4.03 4.68
CA ALA A 103 8.77 3.26 4.73
C ALA A 103 8.87 2.12 5.77
N PHE A 104 7.71 1.75 6.35
CA PHE A 104 7.66 0.69 7.36
C PHE A 104 7.37 -0.66 6.73
N ILE A 105 7.95 -1.73 7.31
CA ILE A 105 7.77 -3.10 6.85
C ILE A 105 6.58 -3.73 7.57
N VAL A 106 5.74 -4.43 6.79
CA VAL A 106 4.75 -5.37 7.33
C VAL A 106 5.45 -6.70 7.60
N LEU A 107 5.59 -7.06 8.87
CA LEU A 107 6.18 -8.33 9.29
C LEU A 107 5.12 -9.44 9.32
N PRO A 108 5.49 -10.73 9.20
CA PRO A 108 4.62 -11.86 9.48
C PRO A 108 3.89 -11.76 10.83
N TRP A 109 4.55 -11.23 11.85
CA TRP A 109 3.93 -10.97 13.16
C TRP A 109 2.74 -10.00 13.10
N HIS A 110 2.77 -9.01 12.22
CA HIS A 110 1.62 -8.11 12.02
C HIS A 110 0.42 -8.84 11.43
N LYS A 111 0.63 -9.83 10.54
CA LYS A 111 -0.46 -10.62 9.98
C LYS A 111 -1.11 -11.49 11.05
N GLU A 112 -0.31 -12.11 11.90
CA GLU A 112 -0.81 -12.88 13.05
C GLU A 112 -1.55 -11.97 14.05
N GLU A 113 -0.99 -10.79 14.36
CA GLU A 113 -1.60 -9.79 15.23
C GLU A 113 -2.94 -9.28 14.68
N ASP A 114 -3.06 -9.08 13.37
CA ASP A 114 -4.28 -8.61 12.71
C ASP A 114 -5.44 -9.60 12.90
N LEU A 115 -5.16 -10.90 12.76
CA LEU A 115 -6.13 -11.96 13.01
C LEU A 115 -6.51 -12.05 14.49
N LEU A 116 -5.53 -11.97 15.40
CA LEU A 116 -5.80 -11.97 16.85
C LEU A 116 -6.69 -10.80 17.27
N LEU A 117 -6.39 -9.60 16.75
CA LEU A 117 -7.19 -8.42 17.06
C LEU A 117 -8.62 -8.55 16.55
N GLU A 118 -8.81 -9.17 15.37
CA GLU A 118 -10.14 -9.40 14.82
C GLU A 118 -10.95 -10.38 15.67
N GLU A 119 -10.33 -11.45 16.16
CA GLU A 119 -10.94 -12.43 17.06
C GLU A 119 -11.31 -11.82 18.45
N MET A 120 -10.48 -10.90 18.94
CA MET A 120 -10.71 -10.24 20.25
C MET A 120 -11.81 -9.17 20.20
N ARG A 121 -12.19 -8.69 19.03
CA ARG A 121 -13.23 -7.67 18.89
C ARG A 121 -14.62 -8.22 19.15
N LYS A 122 -15.43 -7.49 19.94
CA LYS A 122 -16.86 -7.80 20.09
C LYS A 122 -17.64 -7.65 18.78
N VAL A 123 -17.23 -6.70 17.96
CA VAL A 123 -17.77 -6.45 16.63
C VAL A 123 -16.58 -6.49 15.65
N PRO A 124 -16.48 -7.54 14.82
CA PRO A 124 -15.45 -7.63 13.79
C PRO A 124 -15.54 -6.46 12.80
N ILE A 125 -14.42 -5.94 12.36
CA ILE A 125 -14.39 -4.85 11.36
C ILE A 125 -14.19 -5.35 9.93
N GLY A 126 -13.97 -6.66 9.74
CA GLY A 126 -13.74 -7.26 8.44
C GLY A 126 -12.35 -6.94 7.91
N THR A 127 -11.30 -7.20 8.71
CA THR A 127 -9.92 -7.01 8.27
C THR A 127 -9.56 -7.90 7.09
N THR A 128 -8.61 -7.45 6.26
CA THR A 128 -8.04 -8.26 5.18
C THR A 128 -7.04 -9.32 5.66
N GLY A 129 -6.70 -9.33 6.96
CA GLY A 129 -5.69 -10.24 7.55
C GLY A 129 -4.26 -10.00 7.02
N ARG A 130 -4.00 -8.86 6.41
CA ARG A 130 -2.70 -8.53 5.80
C ARG A 130 -1.76 -7.76 6.72
N GLY A 131 -2.12 -7.56 7.98
CA GLY A 131 -1.29 -6.91 8.98
C GLY A 131 -1.14 -5.40 8.82
N ILE A 132 -2.01 -4.76 8.04
CA ILE A 132 -1.90 -3.32 7.71
C ILE A 132 -2.19 -2.47 8.94
N GLY A 133 -3.29 -2.75 9.65
CA GLY A 133 -3.65 -2.05 10.89
C GLY A 133 -2.54 -2.12 11.95
N PRO A 134 -2.08 -3.31 12.33
CA PRO A 134 -0.95 -3.47 13.26
C PRO A 134 0.32 -2.76 12.82
N ALA A 135 0.70 -2.82 11.54
CA ALA A 135 1.90 -2.13 11.04
C ALA A 135 1.79 -0.59 11.15
N TYR A 136 0.61 -0.01 10.88
CA TYR A 136 0.37 1.42 11.12
C TYR A 136 0.33 1.77 12.61
N THR A 137 -0.17 0.88 13.46
CA THR A 137 -0.11 1.05 14.91
C THR A 137 1.34 1.13 15.40
N ASP A 138 2.18 0.19 14.98
CA ASP A 138 3.60 0.17 15.33
C ASP A 138 4.34 1.40 14.76
N LYS A 139 3.96 1.86 13.56
CA LYS A 139 4.47 3.11 12.99
C LYS A 139 4.13 4.31 13.88
N ALA A 140 2.88 4.43 14.32
CA ALA A 140 2.42 5.54 15.15
C ALA A 140 3.00 5.51 16.58
N SER A 141 3.17 4.31 17.14
CA SER A 141 3.81 4.10 18.47
C SER A 141 5.34 4.20 18.42
N ARG A 142 5.95 4.28 17.23
CA ARG A 142 7.40 4.36 17.00
C ARG A 142 8.13 3.05 17.29
N GLU A 143 7.44 1.94 17.14
CA GLU A 143 7.93 0.59 17.46
C GLU A 143 8.16 -0.24 16.19
N GLY A 144 7.67 0.23 15.03
CA GLY A 144 7.78 -0.47 13.76
C GLY A 144 9.20 -0.57 13.20
N LEU A 145 9.37 -1.45 12.22
CA LEU A 145 10.62 -1.67 11.49
C LEU A 145 10.61 -0.87 10.18
N LYS A 146 11.56 0.04 10.01
CA LYS A 146 11.75 0.77 8.75
C LYS A 146 12.60 -0.03 7.76
N LEU A 147 12.39 0.22 6.48
CA LEU A 147 13.02 -0.52 5.39
C LEU A 147 14.55 -0.38 5.39
N PHE A 148 15.11 0.77 5.76
CA PHE A 148 16.57 0.98 5.81
C PHE A 148 17.27 0.02 6.80
N VAL A 149 16.55 -0.44 7.82
CA VAL A 149 17.12 -1.36 8.84
C VAL A 149 17.53 -2.71 8.22
N LEU A 150 16.94 -3.09 7.08
CA LEU A 150 17.34 -4.32 6.37
C LEU A 150 18.80 -4.32 5.93
N PHE A 151 19.44 -3.15 5.83
CA PHE A 151 20.80 -2.99 5.34
C PHE A 151 21.86 -2.97 6.45
N ASP A 152 21.43 -3.04 7.73
CA ASP A 152 22.28 -3.14 8.90
C ASP A 152 21.86 -4.37 9.72
N GLU A 153 22.67 -5.44 9.66
CA GLU A 153 22.32 -6.73 10.27
C GLU A 153 22.28 -6.66 11.82
N VAL A 154 23.16 -5.85 12.42
CA VAL A 154 23.20 -5.69 13.88
C VAL A 154 21.95 -4.96 14.34
N LEU A 155 21.64 -3.84 13.71
CA LEU A 155 20.45 -3.04 14.00
C LEU A 155 19.17 -3.84 13.71
N LEU A 156 19.14 -4.64 12.63
CA LEU A 156 18.01 -5.50 12.29
C LEU A 156 17.71 -6.48 13.43
N ARG A 157 18.72 -7.18 13.94
CA ARG A 157 18.57 -8.12 15.06
C ARG A 157 18.04 -7.41 16.30
N GLU A 158 18.67 -6.33 16.73
CA GLU A 158 18.25 -5.54 17.90
C GLU A 158 16.80 -5.07 17.80
N ARG A 159 16.40 -4.57 16.64
CA ARG A 159 15.03 -4.10 16.41
C ARG A 159 14.01 -5.24 16.42
N LEU A 160 14.33 -6.39 15.82
CA LEU A 160 13.43 -7.56 15.81
C LEU A 160 13.26 -8.12 17.23
N GLU A 161 14.33 -8.20 18.02
CA GLU A 161 14.24 -8.62 19.42
C GLU A 161 13.33 -7.69 20.22
N ALA A 162 13.51 -6.37 20.10
CA ALA A 162 12.68 -5.40 20.78
C ALA A 162 11.20 -5.52 20.40
N ILE A 163 10.89 -5.62 19.08
CA ILE A 163 9.53 -5.76 18.58
C ILE A 163 8.89 -7.07 19.07
N TYR A 164 9.63 -8.18 18.99
CA TYR A 164 9.13 -9.48 19.40
C TYR A 164 8.78 -9.52 20.89
N HIS A 165 9.71 -9.06 21.75
CA HIS A 165 9.49 -9.05 23.19
C HIS A 165 8.32 -8.15 23.60
N MET A 166 8.17 -7.01 22.96
CA MET A 166 7.05 -6.13 23.20
C MET A 166 5.71 -6.76 22.80
N LYS A 167 5.64 -7.35 21.60
CA LYS A 167 4.43 -8.06 21.14
C LYS A 167 4.12 -9.28 22.01
N LYS A 168 5.12 -10.08 22.38
CA LYS A 168 4.99 -11.20 23.30
C LYS A 168 4.42 -10.75 24.65
N SER A 169 4.93 -9.67 25.20
CA SER A 169 4.42 -9.09 26.45
C SER A 169 2.97 -8.58 26.31
N LYS A 170 2.66 -7.88 25.23
CA LYS A 170 1.31 -7.32 24.96
C LYS A 170 0.24 -8.42 24.87
N TYR A 171 0.53 -9.54 24.23
CA TYR A 171 -0.43 -10.61 23.98
C TYR A 171 -0.26 -11.82 24.90
N ASN A 172 0.75 -11.80 25.79
CA ASN A 172 1.11 -12.90 26.69
C ASN A 172 1.23 -14.25 25.97
N ARG A 173 1.83 -14.26 24.78
CA ARG A 173 2.05 -15.45 23.95
C ARG A 173 3.27 -15.31 23.04
N ASP A 174 3.80 -16.44 22.59
CA ASP A 174 4.76 -16.47 21.51
C ASP A 174 4.06 -16.33 20.15
N PHE A 175 4.75 -15.73 19.19
CA PHE A 175 4.32 -15.66 17.79
C PHE A 175 4.86 -16.89 17.02
N ALA A 176 4.17 -17.27 15.95
CA ALA A 176 4.49 -18.48 15.18
C ALA A 176 5.89 -18.44 14.56
N VAL A 177 6.35 -17.26 14.14
CA VAL A 177 7.67 -17.06 13.55
C VAL A 177 8.64 -16.58 14.64
N SER A 178 9.72 -17.32 14.86
CA SER A 178 10.79 -16.93 15.80
C SER A 178 11.62 -15.76 15.27
N ILE A 179 12.43 -15.14 16.14
CA ILE A 179 13.35 -14.05 15.76
C ILE A 179 14.36 -14.53 14.70
N GLU A 180 14.92 -15.72 14.86
CA GLU A 180 15.91 -16.26 13.93
C GLU A 180 15.29 -16.54 12.54
N GLU A 181 14.10 -17.13 12.49
CA GLU A 181 13.38 -17.34 11.24
C GLU A 181 13.04 -16.01 10.56
N MET A 182 12.65 -14.99 11.34
CA MET A 182 12.37 -13.66 10.82
C MET A 182 13.63 -13.00 10.23
N LEU A 183 14.78 -13.12 10.89
CA LEU A 183 16.07 -12.63 10.39
C LEU A 183 16.42 -13.26 9.05
N VAL A 184 16.39 -14.61 8.97
CA VAL A 184 16.65 -15.34 7.72
C VAL A 184 15.70 -14.92 6.61
N TYR A 185 14.41 -14.80 6.93
CA TYR A 185 13.40 -14.38 5.98
C TYR A 185 13.70 -12.98 5.43
N LEU A 186 13.95 -11.99 6.29
CA LEU A 186 14.18 -10.61 5.87
C LEU A 186 15.51 -10.44 5.11
N GLN A 187 16.56 -11.16 5.49
CA GLN A 187 17.83 -11.19 4.75
C GLN A 187 17.64 -11.78 3.34
N GLY A 188 16.82 -12.83 3.21
CA GLY A 188 16.45 -13.38 1.91
C GLY A 188 15.68 -12.37 1.04
N LEU A 189 14.74 -11.61 1.61
CA LEU A 189 14.02 -10.57 0.90
C LEU A 189 14.93 -9.42 0.45
N LYS A 190 15.88 -9.00 1.30
CA LYS A 190 16.90 -8.00 0.92
C LYS A 190 17.68 -8.46 -0.31
N ALA A 191 18.21 -9.68 -0.30
CA ALA A 191 18.98 -10.23 -1.42
C ALA A 191 18.14 -10.26 -2.73
N GLU A 192 16.86 -10.58 -2.64
CA GLU A 192 15.96 -10.55 -3.81
C GLU A 192 15.71 -9.12 -4.34
N LEU A 193 15.54 -8.11 -3.46
CA LEU A 193 15.42 -6.72 -3.88
C LEU A 193 16.69 -6.21 -4.60
N GLU A 194 17.87 -6.58 -4.08
CA GLU A 194 19.16 -6.27 -4.69
C GLU A 194 19.28 -6.94 -6.08
N ARG A 195 18.91 -8.22 -6.18
CA ARG A 195 18.91 -8.98 -7.45
C ARG A 195 18.00 -8.37 -8.50
N LEU A 196 16.84 -7.84 -8.10
CA LEU A 196 15.89 -7.16 -8.96
C LEU A 196 16.32 -5.72 -9.32
N SER A 197 17.43 -5.23 -8.77
CA SER A 197 17.95 -3.88 -9.02
C SER A 197 16.95 -2.77 -8.70
N VAL A 198 16.16 -2.95 -7.63
CA VAL A 198 15.23 -1.93 -7.14
C VAL A 198 16.03 -0.77 -6.53
N ASN A 199 15.59 0.46 -6.77
CA ASN A 199 16.28 1.64 -6.24
C ASN A 199 15.80 1.98 -4.82
N PHE A 200 16.73 2.49 -4.00
CA PHE A 200 16.42 3.00 -2.67
C PHE A 200 16.80 4.48 -2.60
N THR A 201 15.83 5.33 -2.32
CA THR A 201 16.06 6.77 -2.16
C THR A 201 14.92 7.37 -1.34
N SER A 202 15.25 8.31 -0.45
CA SER A 202 14.25 8.94 0.40
C SER A 202 13.39 9.96 -0.37
N ALA A 203 12.17 10.20 0.10
CA ALA A 203 11.33 11.26 -0.42
C ALA A 203 11.99 12.65 -0.27
N VAL A 204 12.83 12.83 0.76
CA VAL A 204 13.59 14.08 0.99
C VAL A 204 14.58 14.31 -0.15
N ASP A 205 15.32 13.27 -0.56
CA ASP A 205 16.28 13.36 -1.68
C ASP A 205 15.55 13.53 -3.01
N MET A 206 14.40 12.86 -3.16
CA MET A 206 13.56 12.95 -4.35
C MET A 206 12.75 14.25 -4.48
N TYR A 207 12.61 15.02 -3.41
CA TYR A 207 11.74 16.22 -3.41
C TYR A 207 12.08 17.21 -4.52
N ARG A 208 13.38 17.46 -4.75
CA ARG A 208 13.82 18.36 -5.84
C ARG A 208 13.46 17.81 -7.22
N VAL A 209 13.62 16.50 -7.42
CA VAL A 209 13.25 15.81 -8.65
C VAL A 209 11.74 15.92 -8.86
N PHE A 210 10.95 15.58 -7.85
CA PHE A 210 9.51 15.66 -7.92
C PHE A 210 9.00 17.09 -8.19
N ARG A 211 9.62 18.11 -7.64
CA ARG A 211 9.25 19.52 -7.95
C ARG A 211 9.53 19.91 -9.39
N SER A 212 10.59 19.40 -10.01
CA SER A 212 11.02 19.75 -11.37
C SER A 212 10.46 18.84 -12.46
N THR A 213 9.67 17.82 -12.12
CA THR A 213 9.08 16.84 -13.05
C THR A 213 7.56 16.78 -12.91
N SER A 214 6.88 16.07 -13.80
CA SER A 214 5.45 15.78 -13.65
C SER A 214 5.24 14.59 -12.73
N VAL A 215 4.35 14.74 -11.72
CA VAL A 215 4.09 13.72 -10.70
C VAL A 215 2.60 13.46 -10.56
N LEU A 216 2.23 12.18 -10.61
CA LEU A 216 0.91 11.69 -10.29
C LEU A 216 0.97 10.95 -8.95
N PHE A 217 0.27 11.46 -7.96
CA PHE A 217 0.13 10.85 -6.65
C PHE A 217 -1.05 9.89 -6.64
N GLU A 218 -0.78 8.62 -6.39
CA GLU A 218 -1.76 7.54 -6.39
C GLU A 218 -2.20 7.21 -4.96
N GLY A 219 -3.48 7.49 -4.66
CA GLY A 219 -4.11 7.15 -3.39
C GLY A 219 -4.49 5.67 -3.30
N ALA A 220 -4.65 5.20 -2.08
CA ALA A 220 -5.15 3.87 -1.75
C ALA A 220 -6.52 3.98 -1.08
N GLN A 221 -7.34 2.92 -1.17
CA GLN A 221 -8.70 2.88 -0.63
C GLN A 221 -9.58 4.05 -1.10
N GLY A 222 -10.52 4.53 -0.27
CA GLY A 222 -11.40 5.66 -0.59
C GLY A 222 -11.75 6.48 0.65
N VAL A 223 -12.24 7.69 0.45
CA VAL A 223 -12.51 8.68 1.51
C VAL A 223 -13.40 8.15 2.62
N LEU A 224 -14.37 7.28 2.30
CA LEU A 224 -15.29 6.70 3.29
C LEU A 224 -14.63 5.56 4.12
N LEU A 225 -13.37 5.19 3.81
CA LEU A 225 -12.51 4.35 4.61
C LEU A 225 -11.39 5.12 5.32
N ASP A 226 -11.33 6.45 5.19
CA ASP A 226 -10.35 7.27 5.88
C ASP A 226 -10.58 7.26 7.40
N LEU A 227 -9.49 7.30 8.17
CA LEU A 227 -9.54 7.19 9.63
C LEU A 227 -10.33 8.34 10.28
N ASP A 228 -10.21 9.55 9.74
CA ASP A 228 -10.81 10.76 10.30
C ASP A 228 -12.17 11.09 9.69
N PHE A 229 -12.36 10.77 8.40
CA PHE A 229 -13.55 11.18 7.62
C PHE A 229 -14.46 10.01 7.21
N GLY A 230 -14.00 8.78 7.43
CA GLY A 230 -14.72 7.58 7.01
C GLY A 230 -15.75 7.08 8.02
N THR A 231 -16.28 5.88 7.73
CA THR A 231 -17.33 5.20 8.51
C THR A 231 -16.73 4.47 9.72
N TYR A 232 -16.09 5.20 10.63
CA TYR A 232 -15.47 4.66 11.83
C TYR A 232 -16.43 3.76 12.65
N PRO A 233 -16.01 2.60 13.20
CA PRO A 233 -14.64 2.05 13.20
C PRO A 233 -14.29 1.20 11.97
N PHE A 234 -15.16 1.12 10.97
CA PHE A 234 -14.98 0.34 9.75
C PHE A 234 -14.18 1.12 8.70
N VAL A 235 -12.92 1.39 9.02
CA VAL A 235 -12.00 2.25 8.26
C VAL A 235 -10.61 1.60 8.15
N THR A 236 -9.74 2.14 7.30
CA THR A 236 -8.32 1.78 7.23
C THR A 236 -7.49 2.72 8.10
N SER A 237 -6.25 2.32 8.40
CA SER A 237 -5.31 3.14 9.19
C SER A 237 -4.44 4.07 8.33
N GLY A 238 -4.46 3.92 7.01
CA GLY A 238 -3.71 4.77 6.09
C GLY A 238 -4.51 6.00 5.64
N ALA A 239 -3.83 7.07 5.26
CA ALA A 239 -4.46 8.26 4.67
C ALA A 239 -5.07 7.93 3.29
N CYS A 240 -6.38 8.16 3.13
CA CYS A 240 -7.10 7.88 1.88
C CYS A 240 -7.29 9.12 1.02
N MET A 241 -7.04 10.31 1.56
CA MET A 241 -7.25 11.59 0.91
C MET A 241 -5.93 12.23 0.45
N ALA A 242 -6.03 13.31 -0.32
CA ALA A 242 -4.87 13.99 -0.89
C ALA A 242 -3.89 14.56 0.14
N HIS A 243 -4.31 14.82 1.39
CA HIS A 243 -3.40 15.27 2.46
C HIS A 243 -2.27 14.26 2.74
N GLY A 244 -2.47 12.99 2.42
CA GLY A 244 -1.44 11.94 2.56
C GLY A 244 -0.17 12.20 1.75
N VAL A 245 -0.18 13.08 0.74
CA VAL A 245 1.02 13.47 -0.02
C VAL A 245 2.08 14.13 0.86
N SER A 246 1.72 14.60 2.06
CA SER A 246 2.67 15.13 3.04
C SER A 246 3.70 14.09 3.50
N SER A 247 3.36 12.81 3.43
CA SER A 247 4.29 11.71 3.76
C SER A 247 5.46 11.58 2.78
N VAL A 248 5.36 12.21 1.60
CA VAL A 248 6.41 12.28 0.59
C VAL A 248 6.89 13.72 0.36
N GLY A 249 6.67 14.58 1.35
CA GLY A 249 7.21 15.94 1.39
C GLY A 249 6.40 16.99 0.64
N PHE A 250 5.20 16.67 0.13
CA PHE A 250 4.34 17.64 -0.58
C PHE A 250 3.24 18.21 0.33
N SER A 251 2.94 19.49 0.15
CA SER A 251 1.71 20.07 0.65
C SER A 251 0.59 19.88 -0.38
N THR A 252 -0.66 19.79 0.09
CA THR A 252 -1.84 19.81 -0.81
C THR A 252 -1.93 21.09 -1.64
N PHE A 253 -1.35 22.21 -1.16
CA PHE A 253 -1.26 23.48 -1.90
C PHE A 253 -0.30 23.43 -3.09
N GLU A 254 0.57 22.43 -3.18
CA GLU A 254 1.48 22.22 -4.31
C GLU A 254 0.87 21.35 -5.41
N LEU A 255 -0.35 20.82 -5.19
CA LEU A 255 -1.10 20.07 -6.19
C LEU A 255 -1.84 21.01 -7.12
N ASP A 256 -1.68 20.81 -8.44
CA ASP A 256 -2.47 21.53 -9.43
C ASP A 256 -3.92 21.06 -9.48
N SER A 257 -4.15 19.78 -9.16
CA SER A 257 -5.49 19.18 -9.16
C SER A 257 -5.56 17.94 -8.25
N VAL A 258 -6.76 17.65 -7.77
CA VAL A 258 -7.13 16.41 -7.10
C VAL A 258 -8.31 15.79 -7.82
N TYR A 259 -8.15 14.57 -8.31
CA TYR A 259 -9.22 13.82 -8.97
C TYR A 259 -9.81 12.77 -8.05
N GLY A 260 -11.09 12.90 -7.74
CA GLY A 260 -11.87 11.88 -7.04
C GLY A 260 -12.41 10.86 -8.04
N VAL A 261 -12.09 9.59 -7.87
CA VAL A 261 -12.63 8.51 -8.69
C VAL A 261 -13.88 7.95 -8.04
N LEU A 262 -14.95 7.87 -8.80
CA LEU A 262 -16.25 7.31 -8.42
C LEU A 262 -16.58 6.13 -9.31
N LYS A 263 -17.09 5.06 -8.72
CA LYS A 263 -17.72 3.95 -9.45
C LYS A 263 -19.17 4.31 -9.76
N ALA A 264 -19.67 3.91 -10.92
CA ALA A 264 -21.04 4.21 -11.36
C ALA A 264 -22.11 3.60 -10.43
N TYR A 265 -21.79 2.50 -9.78
CA TYR A 265 -22.50 1.93 -8.62
C TYR A 265 -21.50 1.73 -7.49
N THR A 266 -21.92 2.05 -6.29
CA THR A 266 -21.03 1.92 -5.13
C THR A 266 -20.83 0.46 -4.75
N THR A 267 -19.60 0.11 -4.38
CA THR A 267 -19.27 -1.19 -3.79
C THR A 267 -18.53 -0.98 -2.47
N ARG A 268 -18.64 -1.96 -1.58
CA ARG A 268 -17.91 -2.00 -0.31
C ARG A 268 -17.37 -3.39 -0.05
N VAL A 269 -16.11 -3.47 0.35
CA VAL A 269 -15.48 -4.70 0.85
C VAL A 269 -15.32 -4.55 2.36
N GLY A 270 -15.58 -5.63 3.12
CA GLY A 270 -15.54 -5.63 4.58
C GLY A 270 -16.86 -5.20 5.24
N ALA A 271 -16.86 -5.20 6.57
CA ALA A 271 -18.03 -4.87 7.37
C ALA A 271 -18.29 -3.35 7.44
N GLY A 272 -19.44 -2.98 7.99
CA GLY A 272 -19.81 -1.61 8.28
C GLY A 272 -21.01 -1.10 7.47
N PRO A 273 -21.41 0.17 7.66
CA PRO A 273 -22.62 0.70 7.06
C PRO A 273 -22.48 0.79 5.54
N PHE A 274 -23.51 0.32 4.83
CA PHE A 274 -23.63 0.43 3.39
C PHE A 274 -25.08 0.80 3.02
N PRO A 275 -25.47 2.09 3.15
CA PRO A 275 -26.88 2.53 3.03
C PRO A 275 -27.51 2.26 1.67
N THR A 276 -26.71 2.09 0.63
CA THR A 276 -27.15 1.81 -0.74
C THR A 276 -26.99 0.33 -1.12
N GLU A 277 -26.87 -0.56 -0.12
CA GLU A 277 -26.80 -2.00 -0.38
C GLU A 277 -28.08 -2.48 -1.07
N GLU A 278 -27.92 -3.14 -2.20
CA GLU A 278 -29.00 -3.63 -3.03
C GLU A 278 -29.02 -5.16 -2.96
N SER A 279 -30.02 -5.72 -2.28
CA SER A 279 -30.16 -7.17 -2.05
C SER A 279 -31.12 -7.86 -3.03
N THR A 280 -31.71 -7.12 -3.98
CA THR A 280 -32.60 -7.68 -5.00
C THR A 280 -31.83 -8.37 -6.12
N GLU A 281 -32.57 -8.84 -7.13
CA GLU A 281 -32.01 -9.44 -8.36
C GLU A 281 -31.02 -8.49 -9.07
N VAL A 282 -31.28 -7.17 -9.03
CA VAL A 282 -30.37 -6.15 -9.61
C VAL A 282 -29.03 -6.15 -8.90
N GLY A 283 -29.00 -6.20 -7.56
CA GLY A 283 -27.76 -6.31 -6.79
C GLY A 283 -27.00 -7.59 -7.09
N GLY A 284 -27.73 -8.71 -7.25
CA GLY A 284 -27.15 -9.98 -7.68
C GLY A 284 -26.47 -9.90 -9.06
N LEU A 285 -27.14 -9.29 -10.03
CA LEU A 285 -26.61 -9.06 -11.38
C LEU A 285 -25.39 -8.15 -11.39
N LEU A 286 -25.39 -7.07 -10.59
CA LEU A 286 -24.24 -6.17 -10.44
C LEU A 286 -23.02 -6.91 -9.87
N ARG A 287 -23.23 -7.74 -8.85
CA ARG A 287 -22.16 -8.55 -8.24
C ARG A 287 -21.59 -9.55 -9.23
N GLU A 288 -22.42 -10.30 -9.92
CA GLU A 288 -21.99 -11.34 -10.87
C GLU A 288 -21.29 -10.73 -12.09
N ARG A 289 -21.91 -9.76 -12.77
CA ARG A 289 -21.37 -9.14 -13.98
C ARG A 289 -20.19 -8.22 -13.69
N GLY A 290 -20.24 -7.48 -12.56
CA GLY A 290 -19.16 -6.62 -12.10
C GLY A 290 -17.97 -7.40 -11.53
N LYS A 291 -18.16 -8.70 -11.22
CA LYS A 291 -17.18 -9.53 -10.50
C LYS A 291 -16.82 -8.92 -9.16
N GLU A 292 -17.82 -8.42 -8.48
CA GLU A 292 -17.70 -7.81 -7.15
C GLU A 292 -17.73 -8.89 -6.05
N PHE A 293 -17.13 -8.57 -4.89
CA PHE A 293 -17.04 -9.47 -3.74
C PHE A 293 -18.32 -9.47 -2.88
#